data_30537e7e16a7b0f0c41617aa843614dd
#
_entry.id   30537e7e16a7b0f0c41617aa843614dd
#
_cell.length_a   1.000
_cell.length_b   1.000
_cell.length_c   1.000
_cell.angle_alpha   90.00
_cell.angle_beta   90.00
_cell.angle_gamma   90.00
#
_symmetry.space_group_name_H-M   'P 1'
#
loop_
_entity.id
_entity.type
_entity.pdbx_description
1 polymer ?
#
loop_
_entity_poly.entity_id
_entity_poly.type
_entity_poly.pdbx_seq_one_letter_code
_entity_poly.pdbx_strand_id
1 'polypeptide(L)'
;MERIMVALDGSDHSEKALHLASDIAAKSGAELVLLHVMSDKPLTDAERHMAEVEYLDELASSLDATGIDSGGDPQTRAQRMLQHYADVAHRFRELIGQRLMSQSRARARGRGVRSVQIVLEDGDPAGTILRLAKGLHVDMLFLGSRGLGDAKGLLMGSVSYKVAHLAECICVSVK
;
A
#
# COMPACT_ATOMS: atom_id res chain seq x y z
N MET A 1 8.93 5.64 23.60
CA MET A 1 8.32 5.27 22.31
C MET A 1 8.28 6.52 21.47
N GLU A 2 9.07 6.50 20.39
CA GLU A 2 9.29 7.68 19.54
C GLU A 2 8.62 7.53 18.16
N ARG A 3 8.52 6.29 17.67
CA ARG A 3 8.00 6.03 16.34
C ARG A 3 7.09 4.81 16.28
N ILE A 4 5.90 5.02 15.71
CA ILE A 4 4.90 3.98 15.44
C ILE A 4 4.72 3.88 13.92
N MET A 5 4.71 2.67 13.36
CA MET A 5 4.43 2.43 11.95
C MET A 5 3.10 1.69 11.80
N VAL A 6 2.34 2.05 10.77
CA VAL A 6 1.14 1.33 10.35
C VAL A 6 1.29 0.93 8.89
N ALA A 7 1.16 -0.37 8.60
CA ALA A 7 1.10 -0.89 7.25
C ALA A 7 -0.36 -0.95 6.79
N LEU A 8 -0.66 -0.27 5.67
CA LEU A 8 -2.00 -0.06 5.14
C LEU A 8 -2.14 -0.66 3.74
N ASP A 9 -3.21 -1.42 3.54
CA ASP A 9 -3.56 -2.02 2.24
C ASP A 9 -4.99 -1.65 1.79
N GLY A 10 -5.68 -0.79 2.56
CA GLY A 10 -7.05 -0.38 2.28
C GLY A 10 -8.12 -1.34 2.80
N SER A 11 -7.76 -2.43 3.46
CA SER A 11 -8.72 -3.34 4.11
C SER A 11 -9.29 -2.76 5.40
N ASP A 12 -10.48 -3.23 5.81
CA ASP A 12 -11.12 -2.86 7.08
C ASP A 12 -10.22 -3.14 8.29
N HIS A 13 -9.43 -4.22 8.24
CA HIS A 13 -8.50 -4.57 9.30
C HIS A 13 -7.34 -3.58 9.38
N SER A 14 -6.81 -3.14 8.23
CA SER A 14 -5.76 -2.12 8.20
C SER A 14 -6.27 -0.76 8.65
N GLU A 15 -7.54 -0.44 8.39
CA GLU A 15 -8.17 0.79 8.88
C GLU A 15 -8.34 0.77 10.40
N LYS A 16 -8.77 -0.35 10.98
CA LYS A 16 -8.81 -0.51 12.44
C LYS A 16 -7.41 -0.40 13.06
N ALA A 17 -6.39 -0.93 12.40
CA ALA A 17 -5.00 -0.80 12.81
C ALA A 17 -4.55 0.67 12.82
N LEU A 18 -4.91 1.44 11.77
CA LEU A 18 -4.66 2.89 11.70
C LEU A 18 -5.30 3.64 12.86
N HIS A 19 -6.56 3.33 13.18
CA HIS A 19 -7.28 3.96 14.28
C HIS A 19 -6.57 3.73 15.62
N LEU A 20 -6.25 2.48 15.92
CA LEU A 20 -5.58 2.13 17.18
C LEU A 20 -4.19 2.75 17.29
N ALA A 21 -3.39 2.66 16.22
CA ALA A 21 -2.07 3.27 16.17
C ALA A 21 -2.11 4.79 16.33
N SER A 22 -3.11 5.45 15.71
CA SER A 22 -3.30 6.90 15.83
C SER A 22 -3.63 7.31 17.25
N ASP A 23 -4.52 6.58 17.93
CA ASP A 23 -4.88 6.87 19.34
C ASP A 23 -3.67 6.73 20.28
N ILE A 24 -2.82 5.74 20.04
CA ILE A 24 -1.59 5.54 20.82
C ILE A 24 -0.56 6.65 20.48
N ALA A 25 -0.35 6.94 19.20
CA ALA A 25 0.58 8.00 18.78
C ALA A 25 0.19 9.38 19.32
N ALA A 26 -1.11 9.72 19.28
CA ALA A 26 -1.62 10.98 19.82
C ALA A 26 -1.38 11.12 21.33
N LYS A 27 -1.55 10.03 22.09
CA LYS A 27 -1.36 10.01 23.55
C LYS A 27 0.11 10.01 23.96
N SER A 28 0.97 9.30 23.21
CA SER A 28 2.40 9.19 23.51
C SER A 28 3.24 10.32 22.94
N GLY A 29 2.69 11.11 21.99
CA GLY A 29 3.45 12.10 21.24
C GLY A 29 4.40 11.50 20.19
N ALA A 30 4.27 10.21 19.88
CA ALA A 30 5.11 9.52 18.90
C ALA A 30 4.83 9.99 17.47
N GLU A 31 5.86 9.93 16.61
CA GLU A 31 5.68 10.06 15.18
C GLU A 31 4.95 8.84 14.61
N LEU A 32 3.94 9.07 13.76
CA LEU A 32 3.22 8.01 13.07
C LEU A 32 3.69 7.91 11.62
N VAL A 33 4.25 6.76 11.25
CA VAL A 33 4.65 6.43 9.88
C VAL A 33 3.54 5.61 9.24
N LEU A 34 2.92 6.14 8.21
CA LEU A 34 1.95 5.44 7.39
C LEU A 34 2.67 4.82 6.19
N LEU A 35 2.63 3.52 6.07
CA LEU A 35 3.27 2.78 4.99
C LEU A 35 2.23 2.08 4.12
N HIS A 36 2.31 2.28 2.82
CA HIS A 36 1.65 1.44 1.83
C HIS A 36 2.69 0.85 0.89
N VAL A 37 2.63 -0.46 0.67
CA VAL A 37 3.52 -1.16 -0.25
C VAL A 37 2.73 -1.57 -1.48
N MET A 38 3.11 -1.01 -2.62
CA MET A 38 2.54 -1.34 -3.92
C MET A 38 3.18 -2.65 -4.40
N SER A 39 2.35 -3.67 -4.58
CA SER A 39 2.81 -5.00 -5.00
C SER A 39 2.97 -5.07 -6.51
N ASP A 40 4.05 -5.70 -7.00
CA ASP A 40 4.27 -5.97 -8.44
C ASP A 40 3.34 -7.05 -9.01
N LYS A 41 2.44 -7.62 -8.19
CA LYS A 41 1.47 -8.61 -8.66
C LYS A 41 0.53 -8.00 -9.70
N PRO A 42 0.04 -8.79 -10.67
CA PRO A 42 -0.99 -8.33 -11.59
C PRO A 42 -2.18 -7.73 -10.84
N LEU A 43 -2.81 -6.70 -11.42
CA LEU A 43 -4.03 -6.13 -10.86
C LEU A 43 -5.09 -7.22 -10.69
N THR A 44 -5.76 -7.24 -9.56
CA THR A 44 -6.95 -8.07 -9.34
C THR A 44 -8.09 -7.59 -10.25
N ASP A 45 -9.08 -8.44 -10.50
CA ASP A 45 -10.23 -8.06 -11.33
C ASP A 45 -11.00 -6.87 -10.73
N ALA A 46 -11.03 -6.73 -9.41
CA ALA A 46 -11.63 -5.59 -8.73
C ALA A 46 -10.85 -4.29 -8.96
N GLU A 47 -9.51 -4.34 -8.85
CA GLU A 47 -8.63 -3.19 -9.14
C GLU A 47 -8.70 -2.80 -10.61
N ARG A 48 -8.79 -3.79 -11.53
CA ARG A 48 -8.95 -3.56 -12.96
C ARG A 48 -10.27 -2.88 -13.27
N HIS A 49 -11.37 -3.36 -12.69
CA HIS A 49 -12.69 -2.77 -12.87
C HIS A 49 -12.77 -1.34 -12.29
N MET A 50 -12.14 -1.10 -11.15
CA MET A 50 -12.03 0.25 -10.58
C MET A 50 -11.17 1.17 -11.47
N ALA A 51 -10.09 0.67 -12.06
CA ALA A 51 -9.28 1.40 -13.03
C ALA A 51 -10.11 1.81 -14.25
N GLU A 52 -10.92 0.88 -14.76
CA GLU A 52 -11.80 1.12 -15.92
C GLU A 52 -12.90 2.16 -15.63
N VAL A 53 -13.46 2.20 -14.43
CA VAL A 53 -14.62 3.05 -14.10
C VAL A 53 -14.20 4.44 -13.61
N GLU A 54 -13.19 4.55 -12.76
CA GLU A 54 -12.82 5.82 -12.12
C GLU A 54 -11.69 6.59 -12.83
N TYR A 55 -10.88 5.91 -13.66
CA TYR A 55 -9.66 6.49 -14.23
C TYR A 55 -9.55 6.35 -15.76
N LEU A 56 -10.65 5.98 -16.44
CA LEU A 56 -10.69 5.82 -17.90
C LEU A 56 -10.18 7.06 -18.63
N ASP A 57 -10.50 8.26 -18.19
CA ASP A 57 -10.10 9.51 -18.85
C ASP A 57 -8.62 9.81 -18.67
N GLU A 58 -8.04 9.53 -17.49
CA GLU A 58 -6.59 9.67 -17.24
C GLU A 58 -5.78 8.58 -17.93
N LEU A 59 -6.30 7.35 -17.96
CA LEU A 59 -5.72 6.24 -18.71
C LEU A 59 -5.80 6.49 -20.22
N ALA A 60 -6.92 6.96 -20.75
CA ALA A 60 -7.09 7.28 -22.16
C ALA A 60 -6.15 8.39 -22.60
N SER A 61 -6.00 9.46 -21.82
CA SER A 61 -5.07 10.56 -22.09
C SER A 61 -3.60 10.12 -22.05
N SER A 62 -3.25 9.15 -21.21
CA SER A 62 -1.91 8.56 -21.16
C SER A 62 -1.65 7.59 -22.34
N LEU A 63 -2.69 6.92 -22.84
CA LEU A 63 -2.64 6.05 -24.01
C LEU A 63 -2.46 6.84 -25.31
N ASP A 64 -3.17 7.96 -25.46
CA ASP A 64 -3.06 8.85 -26.62
C ASP A 64 -1.69 9.55 -26.71
N ALA A 65 -1.06 9.84 -25.58
CA ALA A 65 0.27 10.47 -25.53
C ALA A 65 1.41 9.53 -25.96
N THR A 66 1.20 8.22 -25.97
CA THR A 66 2.25 7.24 -26.30
C THR A 66 2.29 6.80 -27.75
N GLY A 67 1.42 7.36 -28.65
CA GLY A 67 1.39 7.08 -30.08
C GLY A 67 1.96 5.70 -30.41
N ILE A 68 1.16 4.64 -30.31
CA ILE A 68 1.62 3.30 -30.69
C ILE A 68 1.92 3.34 -32.18
N ASP A 69 3.15 3.70 -32.50
CA ASP A 69 3.67 3.62 -33.83
C ASP A 69 3.56 2.17 -34.32
N SER A 70 2.80 1.97 -35.39
CA SER A 70 2.52 0.66 -36.00
C SER A 70 3.75 0.04 -36.70
N GLY A 71 4.94 0.62 -36.54
CA GLY A 71 6.22 0.16 -37.06
C GLY A 71 6.94 -0.81 -36.13
N GLY A 72 7.47 -1.90 -36.67
CA GLY A 72 8.26 -2.91 -35.95
C GLY A 72 7.77 -4.35 -36.18
N ASP A 73 8.64 -5.32 -35.89
CA ASP A 73 8.28 -6.73 -35.95
C ASP A 73 7.26 -7.11 -34.82
N PRO A 74 6.53 -8.23 -34.95
CA PRO A 74 5.51 -8.64 -34.02
C PRO A 74 6.02 -8.82 -32.57
N GLN A 75 7.29 -9.23 -32.38
CA GLN A 75 7.90 -9.41 -31.07
C GLN A 75 8.15 -8.07 -30.36
N THR A 76 8.69 -7.12 -31.09
CA THR A 76 8.93 -5.75 -30.57
C THR A 76 7.62 -5.06 -30.22
N ARG A 77 6.55 -5.27 -31.00
CA ARG A 77 5.21 -4.76 -30.68
C ARG A 77 4.64 -5.37 -29.40
N ALA A 78 4.74 -6.69 -29.27
CA ALA A 78 4.25 -7.38 -28.07
C ALA A 78 5.01 -6.93 -26.80
N GLN A 79 6.33 -6.74 -26.88
CA GLN A 79 7.13 -6.23 -25.76
C GLN A 79 6.74 -4.81 -25.37
N ARG A 80 6.57 -3.89 -26.33
CA ARG A 80 6.13 -2.51 -26.04
C ARG A 80 4.73 -2.49 -25.43
N MET A 81 3.83 -3.33 -25.90
CA MET A 81 2.48 -3.44 -25.35
C MET A 81 2.49 -3.94 -23.92
N LEU A 82 3.28 -4.97 -23.60
CA LEU A 82 3.44 -5.49 -22.23
C LEU A 82 4.06 -4.43 -21.30
N GLN A 83 5.07 -3.71 -21.77
CA GLN A 83 5.70 -2.65 -20.98
C GLN A 83 4.72 -1.50 -20.71
N HIS A 84 3.95 -1.10 -21.71
CA HIS A 84 2.91 -0.09 -21.56
C HIS A 84 1.84 -0.50 -20.54
N TYR A 85 1.36 -1.76 -20.59
CA TYR A 85 0.42 -2.28 -19.56
C TYR A 85 1.03 -2.27 -18.16
N ALA A 86 2.31 -2.59 -18.02
CA ALA A 86 3.00 -2.56 -16.74
C ALA A 86 3.09 -1.12 -16.19
N ASP A 87 3.44 -0.14 -17.05
CA ASP A 87 3.53 1.27 -16.68
C ASP A 87 2.17 1.84 -16.27
N VAL A 88 1.11 1.53 -17.00
CA VAL A 88 -0.27 1.93 -16.68
C VAL A 88 -0.71 1.33 -15.35
N ALA A 89 -0.47 0.03 -15.14
CA ALA A 89 -0.79 -0.65 -13.88
C ALA A 89 -0.02 -0.07 -12.70
N HIS A 90 1.25 0.29 -12.89
CA HIS A 90 2.06 0.92 -11.86
C HIS A 90 1.51 2.32 -11.49
N ARG A 91 1.26 3.19 -12.47
CA ARG A 91 0.67 4.52 -12.24
C ARG A 91 -0.68 4.44 -11.53
N PHE A 92 -1.51 3.48 -11.91
CA PHE A 92 -2.80 3.26 -11.26
C PHE A 92 -2.63 2.89 -9.78
N ARG A 93 -1.71 1.97 -9.45
CA ARG A 93 -1.42 1.62 -8.05
C ARG A 93 -0.88 2.81 -7.26
N GLU A 94 -0.03 3.61 -7.89
CA GLU A 94 0.49 4.82 -7.29
C GLU A 94 -0.63 5.81 -6.94
N LEU A 95 -1.57 6.06 -7.84
CA LEU A 95 -2.73 6.93 -7.60
C LEU A 95 -3.61 6.41 -6.46
N ILE A 96 -3.94 5.11 -6.46
CA ILE A 96 -4.69 4.49 -5.36
C ILE A 96 -3.92 4.61 -4.05
N GLY A 97 -2.63 4.31 -4.06
CA GLY A 97 -1.77 4.42 -2.88
C GLY A 97 -1.71 5.84 -2.33
N GLN A 98 -1.53 6.84 -3.19
CA GLN A 98 -1.53 8.26 -2.80
C GLN A 98 -2.86 8.68 -2.19
N ARG A 99 -3.99 8.26 -2.78
CA ARG A 99 -5.34 8.55 -2.25
C ARG A 99 -5.55 7.90 -0.89
N LEU A 100 -5.20 6.62 -0.74
CA LEU A 100 -5.26 5.90 0.52
C LEU A 100 -4.43 6.59 1.60
N MET A 101 -3.19 6.96 1.29
CA MET A 101 -2.29 7.61 2.22
C MET A 101 -2.76 9.01 2.62
N SER A 102 -3.29 9.78 1.67
CA SER A 102 -3.86 11.11 1.94
C SER A 102 -5.04 11.04 2.91
N GLN A 103 -5.98 10.12 2.66
CA GLN A 103 -7.13 9.89 3.54
C GLN A 103 -6.70 9.39 4.92
N SER A 104 -5.77 8.44 4.98
CA SER A 104 -5.24 7.89 6.23
C SER A 104 -4.53 8.95 7.08
N ARG A 105 -3.76 9.84 6.43
CA ARG A 105 -3.12 11.00 7.10
C ARG A 105 -4.16 11.96 7.67
N ALA A 106 -5.22 12.25 6.93
CA ALA A 106 -6.29 13.13 7.41
C ALA A 106 -7.00 12.51 8.65
N ARG A 107 -7.28 11.20 8.61
CA ARG A 107 -7.87 10.47 9.74
C ARG A 107 -6.96 10.46 10.98
N ALA A 108 -5.65 10.21 10.79
CA ALA A 108 -4.68 10.24 11.88
C ALA A 108 -4.59 11.63 12.53
N ARG A 109 -4.53 12.68 11.72
CA ARG A 109 -4.53 14.08 12.22
C ARG A 109 -5.83 14.44 12.94
N GLY A 110 -6.97 14.00 12.43
CA GLY A 110 -8.28 14.18 13.09
C GLY A 110 -8.36 13.48 14.45
N ARG A 111 -7.50 12.49 14.73
CA ARG A 111 -7.35 11.83 16.03
C ARG A 111 -6.30 12.47 16.92
N GLY A 112 -5.70 13.58 16.52
CA GLY A 112 -4.74 14.35 17.30
C GLY A 112 -3.26 13.98 17.11
N VAL A 113 -2.93 13.16 16.11
CA VAL A 113 -1.53 12.86 15.79
C VAL A 113 -0.87 14.10 15.19
N ARG A 114 0.22 14.56 15.81
CA ARG A 114 0.92 15.79 15.41
C ARG A 114 1.92 15.57 14.28
N SER A 115 2.69 14.48 14.35
CA SER A 115 3.69 14.12 13.34
C SER A 115 3.24 12.89 12.57
N VAL A 116 3.02 13.05 11.26
CA VAL A 116 2.62 11.95 10.36
C VAL A 116 3.53 11.97 9.13
N GLN A 117 4.32 10.93 8.97
CA GLN A 117 5.12 10.64 7.78
C GLN A 117 4.34 9.68 6.88
N ILE A 118 4.41 9.88 5.56
CA ILE A 118 3.88 8.96 4.55
C ILE A 118 5.04 8.32 3.83
N VAL A 119 4.96 7.02 3.63
CA VAL A 119 5.90 6.22 2.84
C VAL A 119 5.10 5.36 1.87
N LEU A 120 5.37 5.53 0.57
CA LEU A 120 4.94 4.65 -0.51
C LEU A 120 6.17 3.93 -1.04
N GLU A 121 6.10 2.61 -1.16
CA GLU A 121 7.21 1.79 -1.64
C GLU A 121 6.68 0.68 -2.56
N ASP A 122 7.49 0.29 -3.54
CA ASP A 122 7.24 -0.87 -4.37
C ASP A 122 7.88 -2.12 -3.77
N GLY A 123 7.30 -3.30 -4.04
CA GLY A 123 7.95 -4.57 -3.77
C GLY A 123 7.14 -5.61 -2.99
N ASP A 124 7.84 -6.61 -2.41
CA ASP A 124 7.22 -7.60 -1.52
C ASP A 124 6.75 -6.95 -0.22
N PRO A 125 5.44 -6.96 0.08
CA PRO A 125 4.91 -6.26 1.23
C PRO A 125 5.60 -6.63 2.55
N ALA A 126 5.78 -7.92 2.83
CA ALA A 126 6.36 -8.34 4.11
C ALA A 126 7.83 -7.94 4.23
N GLY A 127 8.62 -8.13 3.18
CA GLY A 127 10.04 -7.75 3.16
C GLY A 127 10.24 -6.24 3.28
N THR A 128 9.42 -5.45 2.59
CA THR A 128 9.48 -3.98 2.62
C THR A 128 9.08 -3.44 3.99
N ILE A 129 7.99 -3.96 4.60
CA ILE A 129 7.57 -3.58 5.95
C ILE A 129 8.69 -3.83 6.97
N LEU A 130 9.28 -5.04 6.96
CA LEU A 130 10.36 -5.40 7.89
C LEU A 130 11.62 -4.55 7.70
N ARG A 131 12.03 -4.32 6.46
CA ARG A 131 13.18 -3.48 6.11
C ARG A 131 12.99 -2.05 6.63
N LEU A 132 11.82 -1.46 6.39
CA LEU A 132 11.53 -0.10 6.81
C LEU A 132 11.35 0.02 8.31
N ALA A 133 10.69 -0.95 8.96
CA ALA A 133 10.54 -0.96 10.43
C ALA A 133 11.91 -0.96 11.11
N LYS A 134 12.86 -1.76 10.62
CA LYS A 134 14.23 -1.79 11.11
C LYS A 134 15.00 -0.50 10.78
N GLY A 135 14.97 -0.05 9.52
CA GLY A 135 15.71 1.13 9.06
C GLY A 135 15.27 2.44 9.70
N LEU A 136 13.98 2.55 10.04
CA LEU A 136 13.40 3.71 10.72
C LEU A 136 13.40 3.58 12.25
N HIS A 137 13.94 2.50 12.82
CA HIS A 137 13.94 2.24 14.27
C HIS A 137 12.53 2.34 14.88
N VAL A 138 11.57 1.62 14.30
CA VAL A 138 10.17 1.63 14.73
C VAL A 138 10.04 0.88 16.07
N ASP A 139 9.39 1.51 17.04
CA ASP A 139 9.12 0.88 18.35
C ASP A 139 7.92 -0.07 18.29
N MET A 140 6.87 0.35 17.56
CA MET A 140 5.64 -0.44 17.41
C MET A 140 5.18 -0.44 15.95
N LEU A 141 4.87 -1.62 15.46
CA LEU A 141 4.36 -1.87 14.10
C LEU A 141 2.93 -2.40 14.19
N PHE A 142 2.01 -1.71 13.52
CA PHE A 142 0.60 -2.08 13.42
C PHE A 142 0.28 -2.56 12.02
N LEU A 143 -0.52 -3.62 11.91
CA LEU A 143 -1.04 -4.13 10.65
C LEU A 143 -2.40 -4.81 10.85
N GLY A 144 -3.21 -4.85 9.81
CA GLY A 144 -4.41 -5.65 9.80
C GLY A 144 -4.06 -7.14 9.89
N SER A 145 -4.85 -7.93 10.63
CA SER A 145 -4.63 -9.38 10.70
C SER A 145 -4.88 -10.08 9.36
N ARG A 146 -5.65 -9.44 8.46
CA ARG A 146 -5.95 -9.88 7.09
C ARG A 146 -5.89 -8.70 6.13
N GLY A 147 -5.64 -8.99 4.85
CA GLY A 147 -5.64 -8.02 3.78
C GLY A 147 -6.78 -8.23 2.78
N LEU A 148 -6.74 -7.52 1.65
CA LEU A 148 -7.76 -7.55 0.59
C LEU A 148 -7.90 -8.90 -0.12
N GLY A 149 -6.86 -9.74 -0.12
CA GLY A 149 -6.79 -10.99 -0.88
C GLY A 149 -7.00 -12.28 -0.07
N ASP A 150 -7.43 -12.18 1.20
CA ASP A 150 -7.45 -13.35 2.07
C ASP A 150 -8.64 -14.27 1.85
N ALA A 151 -8.35 -15.55 1.61
CA ALA A 151 -9.34 -16.62 1.55
C ALA A 151 -10.13 -16.71 2.87
N LYS A 152 -11.44 -16.89 2.76
CA LYS A 152 -12.33 -17.10 3.92
C LYS A 152 -11.85 -18.32 4.72
N GLY A 153 -11.56 -18.12 6.02
CA GLY A 153 -11.22 -19.21 6.94
C GLY A 153 -9.83 -19.13 7.57
N LEU A 154 -8.91 -18.32 7.06
CA LEU A 154 -7.60 -18.12 7.70
C LEU A 154 -7.72 -17.17 8.88
N LEU A 155 -7.03 -17.49 10.00
CA LEU A 155 -6.99 -16.62 11.18
C LEU A 155 -6.11 -15.37 10.95
N MET A 156 -5.12 -15.46 10.08
CA MET A 156 -4.14 -14.42 9.78
C MET A 156 -3.68 -14.49 8.32
N GLY A 157 -3.50 -13.35 7.68
CA GLY A 157 -2.97 -13.24 6.31
C GLY A 157 -1.48 -13.53 6.23
N SER A 158 -1.01 -13.88 5.04
CA SER A 158 0.39 -14.26 4.80
C SER A 158 1.40 -13.17 5.13
N VAL A 159 1.09 -11.92 4.80
CA VAL A 159 1.94 -10.75 5.12
C VAL A 159 1.99 -10.55 6.62
N SER A 160 0.82 -10.52 7.28
CA SER A 160 0.69 -10.30 8.72
C SER A 160 1.39 -11.39 9.52
N TYR A 161 1.25 -12.65 9.10
CA TYR A 161 1.94 -13.78 9.72
C TYR A 161 3.48 -13.64 9.61
N LYS A 162 3.99 -13.39 8.40
CA LYS A 162 5.43 -13.25 8.15
C LYS A 162 6.03 -12.08 8.93
N VAL A 163 5.33 -10.93 8.94
CA VAL A 163 5.77 -9.74 9.64
C VAL A 163 5.74 -9.95 11.16
N ALA A 164 4.66 -10.51 11.73
CA ALA A 164 4.56 -10.77 13.16
C ALA A 164 5.63 -11.75 13.66
N HIS A 165 6.07 -12.68 12.81
CA HIS A 165 7.10 -13.66 13.16
C HIS A 165 8.53 -13.10 13.08
N LEU A 166 8.79 -12.14 12.19
CA LEU A 166 10.14 -11.67 11.86
C LEU A 166 10.44 -10.24 12.34
N ALA A 167 9.44 -9.50 12.82
CA ALA A 167 9.64 -8.14 13.31
C ALA A 167 10.52 -8.12 14.56
N GLU A 168 11.50 -7.20 14.59
CA GLU A 168 12.39 -6.97 15.74
C GLU A 168 11.78 -5.96 16.75
N CYS A 169 10.61 -5.39 16.45
CA CYS A 169 9.87 -4.46 17.31
C CYS A 169 8.55 -5.05 17.79
N ILE A 170 7.81 -4.31 18.64
CA ILE A 170 6.48 -4.73 19.08
C ILE A 170 5.55 -4.76 17.83
N CYS A 171 4.98 -5.91 17.56
CA CYS A 171 4.06 -6.10 16.42
C CYS A 171 2.63 -6.32 16.93
N VAL A 172 1.70 -5.48 16.43
CA VAL A 172 0.27 -5.51 16.80
C VAL A 172 -0.55 -5.86 15.57
N SER A 173 -1.17 -7.03 15.57
CA SER A 173 -2.08 -7.48 14.52
C SER A 173 -3.53 -7.23 14.91
N VAL A 174 -4.26 -6.43 14.13
CA VAL A 174 -5.61 -5.95 14.43
C VAL A 174 -6.65 -6.67 13.57
N LYS A 175 -7.76 -7.12 14.20
CA LYS A 175 -8.90 -7.80 13.56
C LYS A 175 -10.07 -6.87 13.28
#